data_628dfcf4d4b9dd84f84f49e1edb03a3e
#
_entry.id   628dfcf4d4b9dd84f84f49e1edb03a3e
#
_cell.length_a   1.000
_cell.length_b   1.000
_cell.length_c   1.000
_cell.angle_alpha   90.00
_cell.angle_beta   90.00
_cell.angle_gamma   90.00
#
_symmetry.space_group_name_H-M   'P 1'
#
loop_
_entity.id
_entity.type
_entity.pdbx_description
1 polymer ?
#
loop_
_entity_poly.entity_id
_entity_poly.type
_entity_poly.pdbx_seq_one_letter_code
_entity_poly.pdbx_strand_id
1 'polypeptide(L)'
;MIKLSGEYLAGQQGFGIDQATVDRVADDLIAARKLGCEVAVVIGGGNIVRGVEVSARGVSRPTGDTMGMLATMMNCLALEAAIERKGAPARTLSAFVMPEISELFTRTVAHKYLAEGRIVLLGGGTGNPFFTTDTTAVLRAAEMECDAVLKLSLIHI
;
A
#
# COMPACT_ATOMS: atom_id res chain seq x y z
N MET A 1 -11.17 -2.67 -3.37
CA MET A 1 -10.05 -2.02 -2.65
C MET A 1 -9.72 -2.78 -1.38
N ILE A 2 -8.45 -3.08 -1.13
CA ILE A 2 -7.96 -3.72 0.10
C ILE A 2 -7.05 -2.73 0.82
N LYS A 3 -7.26 -2.51 2.12
CA LYS A 3 -6.35 -1.74 2.97
C LYS A 3 -5.59 -2.70 3.88
N LEU A 4 -4.26 -2.70 3.78
CA LEU A 4 -3.35 -3.46 4.63
C LEU A 4 -2.67 -2.54 5.65
N SER A 5 -2.56 -2.98 6.91
CA SER A 5 -1.67 -2.31 7.86
C SER A 5 -0.21 -2.60 7.50
N GLY A 6 0.65 -1.58 7.50
CA GLY A 6 2.08 -1.79 7.31
C GLY A 6 2.67 -2.71 8.39
N GLU A 7 2.18 -2.62 9.62
CA GLU A 7 2.61 -3.48 10.72
C GLU A 7 2.40 -4.98 10.44
N TYR A 8 1.42 -5.33 9.61
CA TYR A 8 1.23 -6.72 9.19
C TYR A 8 2.45 -7.23 8.40
N LEU A 9 3.07 -6.38 7.56
CA LEU A 9 4.23 -6.75 6.74
C LEU A 9 5.52 -6.93 7.57
N ALA A 10 5.54 -6.48 8.81
CA ALA A 10 6.66 -6.72 9.73
C ALA A 10 6.70 -8.17 10.27
N GLY A 11 5.63 -8.92 10.12
CA GLY A 11 5.53 -10.27 10.67
C GLY A 11 5.75 -10.29 12.19
N GLN A 12 6.39 -11.34 12.69
CA GLN A 12 6.70 -11.47 14.12
C GLN A 12 7.82 -10.56 14.61
N GLN A 13 8.65 -10.04 13.75
CA GLN A 13 9.77 -9.15 14.14
C GLN A 13 9.30 -7.74 14.53
N GLY A 14 8.08 -7.35 14.20
CA GLY A 14 7.44 -6.09 14.62
C GLY A 14 8.00 -4.81 13.99
N PHE A 15 9.04 -4.90 13.17
CA PHE A 15 9.66 -3.79 12.44
C PHE A 15 10.22 -4.27 11.09
N GLY A 16 10.25 -3.36 10.11
CA GLY A 16 10.77 -3.65 8.78
C GLY A 16 9.80 -4.46 7.92
N ILE A 17 10.33 -5.21 6.98
CA ILE A 17 9.59 -6.00 6.02
C ILE A 17 9.97 -7.47 6.18
N ASP A 18 9.00 -8.30 6.58
CA ASP A 18 9.18 -9.75 6.67
C ASP A 18 8.83 -10.41 5.34
N GLN A 19 9.82 -10.98 4.67
CA GLN A 19 9.65 -11.55 3.33
C GLN A 19 8.61 -12.67 3.29
N ALA A 20 8.57 -13.52 4.31
CA ALA A 20 7.60 -14.61 4.37
C ALA A 20 6.16 -14.10 4.47
N THR A 21 5.95 -13.02 5.20
CA THR A 21 4.64 -12.36 5.31
C THR A 21 4.27 -11.67 4.00
N VAL A 22 5.20 -10.97 3.36
CA VAL A 22 4.98 -10.35 2.04
C VAL A 22 4.60 -11.40 1.00
N ASP A 23 5.28 -12.55 1.00
CA ASP A 23 5.00 -13.65 0.07
C ASP A 23 3.60 -14.24 0.29
N ARG A 24 3.12 -14.38 1.53
CA ARG A 24 1.75 -14.81 1.84
C ARG A 24 0.71 -13.80 1.36
N VAL A 25 0.94 -12.52 1.62
CA VAL A 25 0.05 -11.45 1.13
C VAL A 25 -0.02 -11.47 -0.40
N ALA A 26 1.11 -11.64 -1.07
CA ALA A 26 1.14 -11.76 -2.53
C ALA A 26 0.30 -12.94 -3.02
N ASP A 27 0.40 -14.12 -2.37
CA ASP A 27 -0.42 -15.29 -2.71
C ASP A 27 -1.92 -15.02 -2.56
N ASP A 28 -2.33 -14.36 -1.46
CA ASP A 28 -3.73 -14.01 -1.21
C ASP A 28 -4.28 -13.03 -2.27
N LEU A 29 -3.50 -12.01 -2.63
CA LEU A 29 -3.88 -11.04 -3.66
C LEU A 29 -3.98 -11.69 -5.06
N ILE A 30 -3.04 -12.58 -5.38
CA ILE A 30 -3.06 -13.36 -6.62
C ILE A 30 -4.28 -14.27 -6.66
N ALA A 31 -4.63 -14.91 -5.54
CA ALA A 31 -5.81 -15.76 -5.43
C ALA A 31 -7.10 -14.95 -5.68
N ALA A 32 -7.22 -13.77 -5.06
CA ALA A 32 -8.36 -12.86 -5.30
C ALA A 32 -8.47 -12.45 -6.78
N ARG A 33 -7.34 -12.09 -7.41
CA ARG A 33 -7.30 -11.77 -8.84
C ARG A 33 -7.74 -12.96 -9.70
N LYS A 34 -7.31 -14.18 -9.38
CA LYS A 34 -7.71 -15.40 -10.12
C LYS A 34 -9.20 -15.71 -10.03
N LEU A 35 -9.89 -15.21 -9.02
CA LEU A 35 -11.35 -15.28 -8.90
C LEU A 35 -12.10 -14.28 -9.80
N GLY A 36 -11.38 -13.47 -10.58
CA GLY A 36 -11.94 -12.48 -11.49
C GLY A 36 -12.13 -11.10 -10.87
N CYS A 37 -11.58 -10.86 -9.67
CA CYS A 37 -11.63 -9.54 -9.04
C CYS A 37 -10.56 -8.61 -9.61
N GLU A 38 -10.91 -7.35 -9.85
CA GLU A 38 -9.96 -6.26 -9.98
C GLU A 38 -9.48 -5.88 -8.57
N VAL A 39 -8.16 -5.96 -8.35
CA VAL A 39 -7.57 -5.80 -7.01
C VAL A 39 -6.73 -4.54 -6.95
N ALA A 40 -7.12 -3.60 -6.08
CA ALA A 40 -6.33 -2.44 -5.72
C ALA A 40 -6.03 -2.46 -4.23
N VAL A 41 -4.81 -2.07 -3.84
CA VAL A 41 -4.30 -2.19 -2.47
C VAL A 41 -3.71 -0.88 -1.98
N VAL A 42 -4.11 -0.44 -0.79
CA VAL A 42 -3.47 0.63 -0.03
C VAL A 42 -2.75 0.01 1.16
N ILE A 43 -1.47 0.33 1.35
CA ILE A 43 -0.64 -0.23 2.41
C ILE A 43 -0.18 0.88 3.35
N GLY A 44 -0.25 0.64 4.66
CA GLY A 44 0.33 1.53 5.67
C GLY A 44 1.85 1.46 5.73
N GLY A 45 2.48 2.42 6.42
CA GLY A 45 3.95 2.51 6.59
C GLY A 45 4.43 2.27 8.01
N GLY A 46 3.56 1.88 8.94
CA GLY A 46 3.86 1.80 10.37
C GLY A 46 4.91 0.76 10.78
N ASN A 47 5.23 -0.19 9.91
CA ASN A 47 6.33 -1.14 10.11
C ASN A 47 7.72 -0.53 9.90
N ILE A 48 7.81 0.60 9.21
CA ILE A 48 9.08 1.28 8.86
C ILE A 48 9.19 2.60 9.62
N VAL A 49 8.13 3.41 9.62
CA VAL A 49 8.09 4.71 10.30
C VAL A 49 6.85 4.77 11.20
N ARG A 50 7.07 4.92 12.51
CA ARG A 50 6.01 5.17 13.48
C ARG A 50 5.98 6.66 13.82
N GLY A 51 4.89 7.33 13.42
CA GLY A 51 4.75 8.78 13.57
C GLY A 51 4.94 9.27 15.01
N VAL A 52 4.46 8.51 16.00
CA VAL A 52 4.64 8.84 17.44
C VAL A 52 6.11 8.84 17.84
N GLU A 53 6.90 7.85 17.40
CA GLU A 53 8.33 7.76 17.72
C GLU A 53 9.13 8.88 17.04
N VAL A 54 8.76 9.23 15.82
CA VAL A 54 9.40 10.30 15.04
C VAL A 54 9.10 11.66 15.68
N SER A 55 7.86 11.91 16.10
CA SER A 55 7.47 13.13 16.80
C SER A 55 8.16 13.27 18.16
N ALA A 56 8.35 12.18 18.90
CA ALA A 56 9.07 12.17 20.19
C ALA A 56 10.56 12.56 20.03
N ARG A 57 11.11 12.43 18.81
CA ARG A 57 12.49 12.86 18.49
C ARG A 57 12.58 14.29 17.93
N GLY A 58 11.52 15.08 18.07
CA GLY A 58 11.50 16.49 17.66
C GLY A 58 11.23 16.75 16.16
N VAL A 59 10.82 15.74 15.43
CA VAL A 59 10.42 15.90 14.02
C VAL A 59 9.00 16.46 13.96
N SER A 60 8.76 17.47 13.12
CA SER A 60 7.42 18.04 12.95
C SER A 60 6.41 17.00 12.44
N ARG A 61 5.14 17.15 12.78
CA ARG A 61 4.09 16.25 12.34
C ARG A 61 4.02 16.13 10.81
N PRO A 62 4.06 17.22 10.00
CA PRO A 62 4.04 17.10 8.55
C PRO A 62 5.23 16.32 7.99
N THR A 63 6.43 16.52 8.56
CA THR A 63 7.64 15.77 8.16
C THR A 63 7.50 14.30 8.50
N GLY A 64 7.04 13.98 9.70
CA GLY A 64 6.79 12.59 10.11
C GLY A 64 5.76 11.89 9.23
N ASP A 65 4.69 12.58 8.86
CA ASP A 65 3.68 12.06 7.95
C ASP A 65 4.25 11.84 6.54
N THR A 66 5.12 12.74 6.06
CA THR A 66 5.82 12.55 4.77
C THR A 66 6.75 11.33 4.82
N MET A 67 7.50 11.14 5.89
CA MET A 67 8.31 9.93 6.08
C MET A 67 7.44 8.66 6.07
N GLY A 68 6.29 8.71 6.74
CA GLY A 68 5.32 7.60 6.72
C GLY A 68 4.77 7.33 5.32
N MET A 69 4.48 8.35 4.54
CA MET A 69 4.04 8.21 3.16
C MET A 69 5.12 7.58 2.27
N LEU A 70 6.39 7.95 2.44
CA LEU A 70 7.51 7.30 1.75
C LEU A 70 7.68 5.84 2.18
N ALA A 71 7.47 5.54 3.46
CA ALA A 71 7.49 4.16 3.98
C ALA A 71 6.43 3.28 3.29
N THR A 72 5.25 3.83 2.96
CA THR A 72 4.24 3.09 2.20
C THR A 72 4.73 2.73 0.80
N MET A 73 5.54 3.58 0.16
CA MET A 73 6.15 3.28 -1.14
C MET A 73 7.09 2.09 -1.05
N MET A 74 7.92 2.01 -0.01
CA MET A 74 8.81 0.85 0.21
C MET A 74 8.00 -0.44 0.33
N ASN A 75 6.91 -0.43 1.09
CA ASN A 75 6.03 -1.59 1.22
C ASN A 75 5.36 -1.97 -0.11
N CYS A 76 4.90 -1.00 -0.90
CA CYS A 76 4.33 -1.25 -2.22
C CYS A 76 5.34 -1.92 -3.15
N LEU A 77 6.57 -1.41 -3.22
CA LEU A 77 7.62 -1.97 -4.07
C LEU A 77 8.00 -3.39 -3.65
N ALA A 78 8.09 -3.67 -2.35
CA ALA A 78 8.36 -5.01 -1.85
C ALA A 78 7.25 -6.00 -2.24
N LEU A 79 5.99 -5.58 -2.13
CA LEU A 79 4.84 -6.41 -2.49
C LEU A 79 4.72 -6.58 -4.01
N GLU A 80 4.95 -5.53 -4.81
CA GLU A 80 5.02 -5.61 -6.28
C GLU A 80 6.04 -6.66 -6.72
N ALA A 81 7.26 -6.56 -6.20
CA ALA A 81 8.33 -7.52 -6.51
C ALA A 81 7.95 -8.97 -6.13
N ALA A 82 7.26 -9.17 -5.01
CA ALA A 82 6.80 -10.49 -4.59
C ALA A 82 5.71 -11.05 -5.52
N ILE A 83 4.76 -10.22 -5.91
CA ILE A 83 3.68 -10.60 -6.85
C ILE A 83 4.27 -10.97 -8.21
N GLU A 84 5.16 -10.13 -8.74
CA GLU A 84 5.80 -10.36 -10.05
C GLU A 84 6.69 -11.60 -10.04
N ARG A 85 7.46 -11.84 -8.98
CA ARG A 85 8.26 -13.07 -8.81
C ARG A 85 7.41 -14.33 -8.85
N LYS A 86 6.14 -14.24 -8.43
CA LYS A 86 5.17 -15.33 -8.47
C LYS A 86 4.43 -15.43 -9.81
N GLY A 87 4.80 -14.62 -10.80
CA GLY A 87 4.29 -14.67 -12.16
C GLY A 87 2.97 -13.93 -12.38
N ALA A 88 2.52 -13.11 -11.43
CA ALA A 88 1.33 -12.28 -11.61
C ALA A 88 1.72 -10.82 -11.92
N PRO A 89 0.98 -10.10 -12.77
CA PRO A 89 1.29 -8.71 -13.07
C PRO A 89 0.81 -7.79 -11.94
N ALA A 90 1.68 -6.86 -11.54
CA ALA A 90 1.35 -5.82 -10.59
C ALA A 90 1.87 -4.46 -11.06
N ARG A 91 1.40 -3.39 -10.42
CA ARG A 91 1.92 -2.04 -10.65
C ARG A 91 1.70 -1.16 -9.43
N THR A 92 2.78 -0.53 -8.98
CA THR A 92 2.74 0.52 -7.95
C THR A 92 2.50 1.87 -8.60
N LEU A 93 1.56 2.62 -8.03
CA LEU A 93 1.28 4.02 -8.36
C LEU A 93 1.52 4.88 -7.13
N SER A 94 2.17 6.02 -7.31
CA SER A 94 2.52 6.95 -6.23
C SER A 94 1.61 8.16 -6.20
N ALA A 95 1.29 8.64 -5.00
CA ALA A 95 0.67 9.94 -4.81
C ALA A 95 1.64 11.12 -5.05
N PHE A 96 2.94 10.85 -5.18
CA PHE A 96 3.99 11.84 -5.46
C PHE A 96 4.58 11.64 -6.84
N VAL A 97 5.09 12.73 -7.40
CA VAL A 97 5.88 12.69 -8.64
C VAL A 97 7.27 12.13 -8.33
N MET A 98 7.51 10.89 -8.73
CA MET A 98 8.80 10.19 -8.57
C MET A 98 9.05 9.23 -9.75
N PRO A 99 9.26 9.78 -10.95
CA PRO A 99 9.18 9.02 -12.21
C PRO A 99 10.20 7.89 -12.32
N GLU A 100 11.34 8.00 -11.63
CA GLU A 100 12.38 6.96 -11.61
C GLU A 100 11.97 5.72 -10.79
N ILE A 101 10.92 5.83 -9.97
CA ILE A 101 10.49 4.79 -9.04
C ILE A 101 9.11 4.24 -9.42
N SER A 102 8.16 5.13 -9.72
CA SER A 102 6.76 4.76 -9.90
C SER A 102 6.00 5.82 -10.70
N GLU A 103 4.99 5.40 -11.44
CA GLU A 103 4.05 6.32 -12.08
C GLU A 103 3.19 7.06 -11.06
N LEU A 104 2.85 8.31 -11.39
CA LEU A 104 1.91 9.09 -10.61
C LEU A 104 0.51 8.47 -10.69
N PHE A 105 -0.13 8.33 -9.53
CA PHE A 105 -1.52 7.92 -9.48
C PHE A 105 -2.41 8.93 -10.22
N THR A 106 -3.16 8.43 -11.16
CA THR A 106 -4.37 9.06 -11.68
C THR A 106 -5.46 7.98 -11.79
N ARG A 107 -6.71 8.37 -11.67
CA ARG A 107 -7.83 7.44 -11.86
C ARG A 107 -7.72 6.68 -13.18
N THR A 108 -7.41 7.39 -14.27
CA THR A 108 -7.28 6.81 -15.61
C THR A 108 -6.19 5.75 -15.69
N VAL A 109 -5.02 6.02 -15.12
CA VAL A 109 -3.90 5.07 -15.10
C VAL A 109 -4.23 3.85 -14.25
N ALA A 110 -4.85 4.05 -13.09
CA ALA A 110 -5.26 2.95 -12.23
C ALA A 110 -6.27 2.02 -12.91
N HIS A 111 -7.32 2.57 -13.53
CA HIS A 111 -8.31 1.78 -14.28
C HIS A 111 -7.69 1.05 -15.46
N LYS A 112 -6.78 1.68 -16.20
CA LYS A 112 -6.04 1.03 -17.29
C LYS A 112 -5.34 -0.24 -16.78
N TYR A 113 -4.60 -0.15 -15.68
CA TYR A 113 -3.87 -1.30 -15.15
C TYR A 113 -4.79 -2.39 -14.57
N LEU A 114 -5.88 -2.01 -13.93
CA LEU A 114 -6.89 -2.97 -13.48
C LEU A 114 -7.51 -3.72 -14.67
N ALA A 115 -7.87 -3.01 -15.74
CA ALA A 115 -8.41 -3.61 -16.96
C ALA A 115 -7.40 -4.54 -17.67
N GLU A 116 -6.10 -4.25 -17.56
CA GLU A 116 -5.02 -5.14 -18.01
C GLU A 116 -4.83 -6.37 -17.09
N GLY A 117 -5.61 -6.50 -16.02
CA GLY A 117 -5.52 -7.57 -15.05
C GLY A 117 -4.32 -7.43 -14.09
N ARG A 118 -3.76 -6.24 -13.92
CA ARG A 118 -2.70 -6.00 -12.93
C ARG A 118 -3.31 -5.80 -11.55
N ILE A 119 -2.59 -6.25 -10.53
CA ILE A 119 -2.85 -5.85 -9.15
C ILE A 119 -2.24 -4.45 -8.99
N VAL A 120 -3.05 -3.46 -8.61
CA VAL A 120 -2.62 -2.07 -8.46
C VAL A 120 -2.31 -1.76 -7.00
N LEU A 121 -1.08 -1.33 -6.72
CA LEU A 121 -0.62 -0.96 -5.38
C LEU A 121 -0.53 0.57 -5.30
N LEU A 122 -1.12 1.16 -4.27
CA LEU A 122 -1.25 2.61 -4.12
C LEU A 122 -0.40 3.08 -2.94
N GLY A 123 0.71 3.72 -3.24
CA GLY A 123 1.66 4.26 -2.27
C GLY A 123 1.63 5.78 -2.17
N GLY A 124 2.27 6.32 -1.13
CA GLY A 124 2.32 7.75 -0.87
C GLY A 124 1.08 8.31 -0.17
N GLY A 125 0.17 7.47 0.31
CA GLY A 125 -1.05 7.91 0.98
C GLY A 125 -1.93 8.80 0.10
N THR A 126 -2.45 9.88 0.66
CA THR A 126 -3.17 10.93 -0.09
C THR A 126 -2.23 11.91 -0.80
N GLY A 127 -0.92 11.85 -0.53
CA GLY A 127 0.04 12.86 -0.92
C GLY A 127 0.06 14.08 0.01
N ASN A 128 -0.76 14.08 1.06
CA ASN A 128 -0.90 15.17 2.02
C ASN A 128 -0.66 14.68 3.44
N PRO A 129 0.02 15.47 4.30
CA PRO A 129 0.11 15.15 5.72
C PRO A 129 -1.26 15.19 6.40
N PHE A 130 -1.33 14.70 7.65
CA PHE A 130 -2.50 14.65 8.52
C PHE A 130 -3.58 13.62 8.15
N PHE A 131 -3.43 12.87 7.08
CA PHE A 131 -4.35 11.80 6.69
C PHE A 131 -3.78 10.41 6.99
N THR A 132 -4.65 9.51 7.43
CA THR A 132 -4.29 8.09 7.62
C THR A 132 -4.39 7.31 6.32
N THR A 133 -3.80 6.12 6.29
CA THR A 133 -3.97 5.20 5.15
C THR A 133 -5.38 4.60 5.10
N ASP A 134 -6.13 4.60 6.19
CA ASP A 134 -7.56 4.26 6.16
C ASP A 134 -8.35 5.28 5.35
N THR A 135 -8.12 6.57 5.60
CA THR A 135 -8.70 7.67 4.79
C THR A 135 -8.27 7.56 3.33
N THR A 136 -7.00 7.25 3.08
CA THR A 136 -6.48 7.02 1.72
C THR A 136 -7.25 5.91 1.01
N ALA A 137 -7.48 4.78 1.68
CA ALA A 137 -8.18 3.65 1.08
C ALA A 137 -9.61 4.00 0.67
N VAL A 138 -10.33 4.74 1.51
CA VAL A 138 -11.69 5.19 1.22
C VAL A 138 -11.68 6.21 0.07
N LEU A 139 -10.77 7.18 0.09
CA LEU A 139 -10.64 8.18 -0.97
C LEU A 139 -10.35 7.51 -2.33
N ARG A 140 -9.35 6.64 -2.38
CA ARG A 140 -8.96 5.94 -3.62
C ARG A 140 -10.06 4.99 -4.10
N ALA A 141 -10.76 4.33 -3.19
CA ALA A 141 -11.90 3.48 -3.54
C ALA A 141 -13.04 4.28 -4.17
N ALA A 142 -13.35 5.46 -3.62
CA ALA A 142 -14.35 6.36 -4.19
C ALA A 142 -13.93 6.89 -5.57
N GLU A 143 -12.68 7.35 -5.71
CA GLU A 143 -12.13 7.82 -6.99
C GLU A 143 -12.12 6.73 -8.07
N MET A 144 -11.85 5.50 -7.68
CA MET A 144 -11.76 4.34 -8.58
C MET A 144 -13.09 3.58 -8.72
N GLU A 145 -14.15 4.06 -8.10
CA GLU A 145 -15.49 3.43 -8.12
C GLU A 145 -15.46 1.94 -7.72
N CYS A 146 -14.69 1.63 -6.67
CA CYS A 146 -14.57 0.27 -6.17
C CYS A 146 -15.89 -0.22 -5.54
N ASP A 147 -16.28 -1.46 -5.79
CA ASP A 147 -17.48 -2.07 -5.22
C ASP A 147 -17.39 -2.26 -3.70
N ALA A 148 -16.19 -2.45 -3.16
CA ALA A 148 -15.97 -2.69 -1.74
C ALA A 148 -14.61 -2.20 -1.26
N VAL A 149 -14.53 -1.86 0.03
CA VAL A 149 -13.29 -1.60 0.76
C VAL A 149 -13.17 -2.63 1.89
N LEU A 150 -12.11 -3.43 1.85
CA LEU A 150 -11.79 -4.42 2.88
C LEU A 150 -10.60 -3.91 3.68
N LYS A 151 -10.81 -3.66 4.97
CA LYS A 151 -9.73 -3.30 5.90
C LYS A 151 -9.22 -4.55 6.60
N LEU A 152 -7.98 -4.92 6.32
CA LEU A 152 -7.27 -5.98 7.02
C LEU A 152 -6.38 -5.36 8.10
N SER A 153 -6.65 -5.74 9.35
CA SER A 153 -5.85 -5.33 10.50
C SER A 153 -5.49 -6.55 11.34
N LEU A 154 -4.36 -6.47 12.05
CA LEU A 154 -4.02 -7.46 13.07
C LEU A 154 -4.98 -7.27 14.25
N ILE A 155 -5.79 -8.30 14.51
CA ILE A 155 -6.44 -8.45 15.79
C ILE A 155 -5.57 -9.42 16.59
N HIS A 156 -4.86 -8.91 17.58
CA HIS A 156 -4.26 -9.80 18.58
C HIS A 156 -5.40 -10.28 19.49
N ILE A 157 -5.76 -11.52 19.30
CA ILE A 157 -6.64 -12.23 20.24
C ILE A 157 -5.75 -12.81 21.34
#